data_049e83ab8c361017c821821d3795dca7
#
_entry.id   049e83ab8c361017c821821d3795dca7
#
_cell.length_a   1.000
_cell.length_b   1.000
_cell.length_c   1.000
_cell.angle_alpha   90.00
_cell.angle_beta   90.00
_cell.angle_gamma   90.00
#
_symmetry.space_group_name_H-M   'P 1'
#
loop_
_entity.id
_entity.type
_entity.pdbx_description
1 polymer ?
#
loop_
_entity_poly.entity_id
_entity_poly.type
_entity_poly.pdbx_seq_one_letter_code
_entity_poly.pdbx_strand_id
1 'polypeptide(L)'
;SHRTHNVNSTLAKKIMKSLNMTEKEYRQTLSQLRKKLNIVEKNLTEKKYENIDFSKVPTKAMLKYTNAYMKRMYNEYSLYKDSVKKGKSKINTEGLFAYEIVKKLLWGTNTDDGLYDLMWNNQKDILKGCETNVLVMADTSGSMTCYGGIPYATSIGLALYTAQRNTGIFKNHFITFSDKPYLCEIKGKTIKEKVANIPSIVANTDIDKAFELILKTAKENKLKQEELPSHLLIISDMEFDRGVYSENGTNFDGWRQAFK
;
A
#
# COMPACT_ATOMS: atom_id res chain seq x y z
N SER A 1 5.69 -0.61 -21.04
CA SER A 1 6.81 0.34 -21.24
C SER A 1 6.57 1.35 -22.39
N HIS A 2 5.85 1.00 -23.47
CA HIS A 2 5.58 1.92 -24.58
C HIS A 2 4.66 3.11 -24.22
N ARG A 3 3.66 2.94 -23.35
CA ARG A 3 2.74 4.04 -22.97
C ARG A 3 3.41 5.13 -22.13
N THR A 4 4.30 4.77 -21.21
CA THR A 4 5.02 5.73 -20.38
C THR A 4 6.03 6.55 -21.19
N HIS A 5 6.65 5.98 -22.22
CA HIS A 5 7.57 6.71 -23.10
C HIS A 5 6.85 7.78 -23.91
N ASN A 6 5.64 7.50 -24.41
CA ASN A 6 4.84 8.46 -25.18
C ASN A 6 4.32 9.63 -24.32
N VAL A 7 3.86 9.37 -23.09
CA VAL A 7 3.38 10.44 -22.21
C VAL A 7 4.51 11.40 -21.83
N ASN A 8 5.68 10.89 -21.47
CA ASN A 8 6.84 11.72 -21.15
C ASN A 8 7.33 12.55 -22.35
N SER A 9 7.31 11.98 -23.56
CA SER A 9 7.63 12.69 -24.79
C SER A 9 6.64 13.80 -25.09
N THR A 10 5.34 13.57 -24.91
CA THR A 10 4.29 14.56 -25.14
C THR A 10 4.37 15.71 -24.12
N LEU A 11 4.63 15.40 -22.84
CA LEU A 11 4.83 16.41 -21.80
C LEU A 11 6.07 17.27 -22.07
N ALA A 12 7.19 16.64 -22.43
CA ALA A 12 8.41 17.36 -22.80
C ALA A 12 8.18 18.35 -23.97
N LYS A 13 7.46 17.91 -25.02
CA LYS A 13 7.08 18.79 -26.14
C LYS A 13 6.22 19.97 -25.72
N LYS A 14 5.24 19.75 -24.83
CA LYS A 14 4.40 20.81 -24.28
C LYS A 14 5.23 21.84 -23.49
N ILE A 15 6.15 21.36 -22.64
CA ILE A 15 7.05 22.22 -21.85
C ILE A 15 7.95 23.05 -22.78
N MET A 16 8.61 22.41 -23.77
CA MET A 16 9.46 23.10 -24.74
C MET A 16 8.68 24.18 -25.48
N LYS A 17 7.46 23.89 -25.94
CA LYS A 17 6.60 24.86 -26.63
C LYS A 17 6.20 26.01 -25.69
N SER A 18 5.82 25.72 -24.46
CA SER A 18 5.41 26.75 -23.47
C SER A 18 6.55 27.69 -23.09
N LEU A 19 7.78 27.15 -23.03
CA LEU A 19 8.98 27.94 -22.67
C LEU A 19 9.75 28.47 -23.88
N ASN A 20 9.24 28.27 -25.10
CA ASN A 20 9.88 28.61 -26.35
C ASN A 20 11.33 28.09 -26.46
N MET A 21 11.55 26.84 -26.06
CA MET A 21 12.86 26.19 -26.02
C MET A 21 13.04 25.22 -27.17
N THR A 22 14.23 25.17 -27.71
CA THR A 22 14.68 24.11 -28.61
C THR A 22 14.95 22.83 -27.82
N GLU A 23 14.97 21.67 -28.48
CA GLU A 23 15.27 20.40 -27.84
C GLU A 23 16.68 20.37 -27.18
N LYS A 24 17.64 21.07 -27.78
CA LYS A 24 18.99 21.22 -27.25
C LYS A 24 18.99 22.02 -25.94
N GLU A 25 18.34 23.18 -25.92
CA GLU A 25 18.23 24.03 -24.73
C GLU A 25 17.48 23.30 -23.60
N TYR A 26 16.41 22.61 -23.93
CA TYR A 26 15.67 21.79 -22.95
C TYR A 26 16.57 20.72 -22.30
N ARG A 27 17.35 19.97 -23.11
CA ARG A 27 18.28 18.96 -22.58
C ARG A 27 19.38 19.60 -21.74
N GLN A 28 19.94 20.73 -22.15
CA GLN A 28 20.95 21.44 -21.39
C GLN A 28 20.40 21.96 -20.06
N THR A 29 19.21 22.56 -20.06
CA THR A 29 18.52 23.01 -18.84
C THR A 29 18.26 21.86 -17.88
N LEU A 30 17.72 20.73 -18.37
CA LEU A 30 17.53 19.55 -17.55
C LEU A 30 18.84 19.02 -16.96
N SER A 31 19.93 19.04 -17.72
CA SER A 31 21.24 18.62 -17.22
C SER A 31 21.73 19.50 -16.09
N GLN A 32 21.62 20.82 -16.25
CA GLN A 32 21.99 21.79 -15.20
C GLN A 32 21.11 21.64 -13.93
N LEU A 33 19.80 21.49 -14.10
CA LEU A 33 18.88 21.26 -12.97
C LEU A 33 19.22 19.96 -12.21
N ARG A 34 19.47 18.88 -12.93
CA ARG A 34 19.87 17.60 -12.30
C ARG A 34 21.20 17.72 -11.55
N LYS A 35 22.12 18.55 -12.06
CA LYS A 35 23.39 18.83 -11.36
C LYS A 35 23.16 19.62 -10.06
N LYS A 36 22.32 20.66 -10.09
CA LYS A 36 21.97 21.47 -8.91
C LYS A 36 21.20 20.68 -7.87
N LEU A 37 20.27 19.81 -8.27
CA LEU A 37 19.46 19.01 -7.38
C LEU A 37 20.19 17.84 -6.74
N ASN A 38 21.44 17.58 -7.12
CA ASN A 38 22.25 16.46 -6.60
C ASN A 38 21.48 15.14 -6.58
N ILE A 39 20.83 14.81 -7.70
CA ILE A 39 19.94 13.64 -7.78
C ILE A 39 20.71 12.31 -7.59
N VAL A 40 20.09 11.39 -6.90
CA VAL A 40 20.67 10.08 -6.56
C VAL A 40 21.14 9.31 -7.78
N GLU A 41 20.36 9.34 -8.87
CA GLU A 41 20.68 8.67 -10.13
C GLU A 41 22.03 9.09 -10.69
N LYS A 42 22.34 10.37 -10.61
CA LYS A 42 23.62 10.91 -11.07
C LYS A 42 24.76 10.39 -10.21
N ASN A 43 24.64 10.48 -8.89
CA ASN A 43 25.67 10.02 -7.96
C ASN A 43 25.93 8.51 -8.10
N LEU A 44 24.88 7.71 -8.28
CA LEU A 44 25.00 6.27 -8.54
C LEU A 44 25.73 5.97 -9.88
N THR A 45 25.43 6.75 -10.93
CA THR A 45 26.05 6.58 -12.26
C THR A 45 27.53 7.00 -12.23
N GLU A 46 27.83 8.13 -11.58
CA GLU A 46 29.19 8.66 -11.44
C GLU A 46 30.02 7.98 -10.34
N LYS A 47 29.42 7.00 -9.63
CA LYS A 47 30.01 6.29 -8.47
C LYS A 47 30.46 7.23 -7.34
N LYS A 48 29.81 8.37 -7.19
CA LYS A 48 30.04 9.36 -6.11
C LYS A 48 29.12 9.08 -4.94
N TYR A 49 29.34 7.96 -4.30
CA TYR A 49 28.44 7.43 -3.25
C TYR A 49 28.46 8.31 -1.99
N GLU A 50 29.59 8.94 -1.69
CA GLU A 50 29.79 9.88 -0.58
C GLU A 50 28.87 11.10 -0.64
N ASN A 51 28.37 11.45 -1.85
CA ASN A 51 27.46 12.57 -2.05
C ASN A 51 25.98 12.22 -1.82
N ILE A 52 25.67 10.97 -1.48
CA ILE A 52 24.30 10.51 -1.27
C ILE A 52 23.93 10.69 0.20
N ASP A 53 23.12 11.71 0.47
CA ASP A 53 22.47 11.91 1.77
C ASP A 53 21.13 11.16 1.80
N PHE A 54 21.11 10.01 2.47
CA PHE A 54 19.92 9.15 2.54
C PHE A 54 18.69 9.84 3.14
N SER A 55 18.88 10.84 4.01
CA SER A 55 17.78 11.59 4.63
C SER A 55 17.01 12.46 3.61
N LYS A 56 17.67 12.79 2.49
CA LYS A 56 17.11 13.60 1.39
C LYS A 56 16.68 12.77 0.18
N VAL A 57 16.94 11.47 0.19
CA VAL A 57 16.55 10.60 -0.93
C VAL A 57 15.02 10.52 -1.02
N PRO A 58 14.42 10.83 -2.19
CA PRO A 58 12.99 10.69 -2.39
C PRO A 58 12.53 9.24 -2.17
N THR A 59 11.34 9.07 -1.63
CA THR A 59 10.75 7.75 -1.30
C THR A 59 10.85 6.74 -2.43
N LYS A 60 10.46 7.15 -3.65
CA LYS A 60 10.49 6.24 -4.82
C LYS A 60 11.90 5.89 -5.27
N ALA A 61 12.85 6.80 -5.12
CA ALA A 61 14.27 6.52 -5.38
C ALA A 61 14.84 5.56 -4.31
N MET A 62 14.46 5.73 -3.04
CA MET A 62 14.84 4.83 -1.98
C MET A 62 14.39 3.39 -2.29
N LEU A 63 13.12 3.17 -2.65
CA LEU A 63 12.60 1.87 -3.03
C LEU A 63 13.22 1.31 -4.32
N LYS A 64 13.51 2.17 -5.29
CA LYS A 64 14.03 1.76 -6.60
C LYS A 64 15.47 1.29 -6.52
N TYR A 65 16.30 1.96 -5.74
CA TYR A 65 17.74 1.76 -5.72
C TYR A 65 18.25 0.99 -4.49
N THR A 66 17.36 0.39 -3.70
CA THR A 66 17.70 -0.39 -2.50
C THR A 66 18.80 -1.42 -2.77
N ASN A 67 18.70 -2.19 -3.86
CA ASN A 67 19.73 -3.17 -4.23
C ASN A 67 21.10 -2.53 -4.49
N ALA A 68 21.14 -1.34 -5.07
CA ALA A 68 22.38 -0.62 -5.30
C ALA A 68 22.99 -0.14 -3.98
N TYR A 69 22.16 0.36 -3.06
CA TYR A 69 22.61 0.76 -1.73
C TYR A 69 23.18 -0.42 -0.94
N MET A 70 22.45 -1.55 -0.92
CA MET A 70 22.91 -2.78 -0.25
C MET A 70 24.23 -3.32 -0.80
N LYS A 71 24.44 -3.23 -2.12
CA LYS A 71 25.65 -3.79 -2.75
C LYS A 71 26.87 -2.86 -2.70
N ARG A 72 26.66 -1.54 -2.68
CA ARG A 72 27.72 -0.56 -2.92
C ARG A 72 27.98 0.39 -1.75
N MET A 73 27.03 0.49 -0.81
CA MET A 73 27.03 1.47 0.27
C MET A 73 26.43 0.84 1.54
N TYR A 74 26.74 -0.42 1.78
CA TYR A 74 26.09 -1.20 2.85
C TYR A 74 26.26 -0.55 4.23
N ASN A 75 27.47 -0.07 4.56
CA ASN A 75 27.77 0.51 5.87
C ASN A 75 26.98 1.81 6.11
N GLU A 76 27.07 2.76 5.17
CA GLU A 76 26.41 4.06 5.25
C GLU A 76 24.89 3.89 5.27
N TYR A 77 24.39 2.99 4.43
CA TYR A 77 22.97 2.67 4.34
C TYR A 77 22.45 1.99 5.62
N SER A 78 23.23 1.08 6.21
CA SER A 78 22.88 0.42 7.47
C SER A 78 22.87 1.41 8.62
N LEU A 79 23.90 2.26 8.72
CA LEU A 79 23.97 3.33 9.73
C LEU A 79 22.79 4.30 9.61
N TYR A 80 22.39 4.66 8.39
CA TYR A 80 21.21 5.48 8.18
C TYR A 80 19.94 4.80 8.70
N LYS A 81 19.71 3.52 8.35
CA LYS A 81 18.54 2.77 8.85
C LYS A 81 18.50 2.70 10.38
N ASP A 82 19.64 2.48 11.01
CA ASP A 82 19.74 2.46 12.48
C ASP A 82 19.50 3.84 13.09
N SER A 83 19.95 4.90 12.43
CA SER A 83 19.66 6.28 12.81
C SER A 83 18.16 6.59 12.77
N VAL A 84 17.45 6.10 11.73
CA VAL A 84 15.99 6.23 11.61
C VAL A 84 15.28 5.44 12.73
N LYS A 85 15.70 4.20 13.00
CA LYS A 85 15.16 3.39 14.11
C LYS A 85 15.28 4.08 15.46
N LYS A 86 16.40 4.77 15.69
CA LYS A 86 16.68 5.52 16.92
C LYS A 86 16.02 6.91 16.94
N GLY A 87 15.24 7.27 15.94
CA GLY A 87 14.59 8.59 15.82
C GLY A 87 15.55 9.77 15.59
N LYS A 88 16.82 9.50 15.26
CA LYS A 88 17.85 10.53 15.00
C LYS A 88 17.79 11.07 13.56
N SER A 89 17.27 10.29 12.63
CA SER A 89 17.05 10.68 11.22
C SER A 89 15.62 10.40 10.82
N LYS A 90 15.15 11.10 9.80
CA LYS A 90 13.82 10.89 9.23
C LYS A 90 13.94 10.08 7.93
N ILE A 91 12.98 9.21 7.69
CA ILE A 91 12.79 8.57 6.40
C ILE A 91 11.64 9.27 5.67
N ASN A 92 11.88 9.60 4.41
CA ASN A 92 10.84 10.21 3.59
C ASN A 92 9.84 9.13 3.15
N THR A 93 8.57 9.32 3.52
CA THR A 93 7.44 8.46 3.12
C THR A 93 6.38 9.24 2.36
N GLU A 94 6.68 10.47 1.95
CA GLU A 94 5.76 11.30 1.18
C GLU A 94 5.46 10.66 -0.19
N GLY A 95 4.19 10.59 -0.53
CA GLY A 95 3.73 9.93 -1.77
C GLY A 95 3.93 8.42 -1.80
N LEU A 96 4.17 7.78 -0.63
CA LEU A 96 4.24 6.34 -0.50
C LEU A 96 2.87 5.77 -0.16
N PHE A 97 2.39 4.87 -1.00
CA PHE A 97 1.16 4.14 -0.75
C PHE A 97 1.45 2.74 -0.18
N ALA A 98 0.57 2.27 0.69
CA ALA A 98 0.69 0.96 1.33
C ALA A 98 0.91 -0.18 0.32
N TYR A 99 0.22 -0.14 -0.82
CA TYR A 99 0.35 -1.15 -1.88
C TYR A 99 1.75 -1.24 -2.49
N GLU A 100 2.52 -0.15 -2.50
CA GLU A 100 3.87 -0.14 -3.10
C GLU A 100 4.83 -1.00 -2.27
N ILE A 101 4.68 -0.98 -0.95
CA ILE A 101 5.45 -1.84 -0.04
C ILE A 101 4.98 -3.29 -0.19
N VAL A 102 3.67 -3.52 -0.09
CA VAL A 102 3.09 -4.87 -0.18
C VAL A 102 3.44 -5.53 -1.52
N LYS A 103 3.34 -4.79 -2.62
CA LYS A 103 3.72 -5.29 -3.94
C LYS A 103 5.19 -5.73 -4.02
N LYS A 104 6.09 -4.97 -3.38
CA LYS A 104 7.51 -5.33 -3.30
C LYS A 104 7.76 -6.56 -2.46
N LEU A 105 7.00 -6.76 -1.39
CA LEU A 105 7.10 -7.94 -0.54
C LEU A 105 6.53 -9.20 -1.20
N LEU A 106 5.45 -9.07 -1.97
CA LEU A 106 4.81 -10.20 -2.65
C LEU A 106 5.58 -10.67 -3.89
N TRP A 107 6.04 -9.74 -4.74
CA TRP A 107 6.60 -10.05 -6.05
C TRP A 107 7.96 -9.42 -6.32
N GLY A 108 8.53 -8.73 -5.35
CA GLY A 108 9.85 -8.13 -5.49
C GLY A 108 10.97 -9.14 -5.28
N THR A 109 12.09 -8.90 -5.95
CA THR A 109 13.32 -9.67 -5.77
C THR A 109 14.21 -9.14 -4.64
N ASN A 110 13.78 -8.07 -3.99
CA ASN A 110 14.56 -7.39 -2.98
C ASN A 110 14.17 -7.82 -1.57
N THR A 111 15.17 -8.03 -0.75
CA THR A 111 15.04 -8.61 0.60
C THR A 111 15.41 -7.65 1.73
N ASP A 112 15.48 -6.33 1.49
CA ASP A 112 15.75 -5.39 2.59
C ASP A 112 14.48 -5.12 3.41
N ASP A 113 14.11 -6.10 4.20
CA ASP A 113 12.93 -6.07 5.05
C ASP A 113 12.98 -4.94 6.08
N GLY A 114 14.19 -4.59 6.55
CA GLY A 114 14.36 -3.49 7.49
C GLY A 114 13.97 -2.12 6.94
N LEU A 115 14.18 -1.88 5.63
CA LEU A 115 13.70 -0.65 4.99
C LEU A 115 12.18 -0.61 4.91
N TYR A 116 11.55 -1.73 4.53
CA TYR A 116 10.09 -1.78 4.39
C TYR A 116 9.39 -1.57 5.72
N ASP A 117 9.94 -2.13 6.81
CA ASP A 117 9.43 -1.87 8.16
C ASP A 117 9.55 -0.39 8.55
N LEU A 118 10.70 0.23 8.29
CA LEU A 118 10.89 1.65 8.55
C LEU A 118 9.91 2.51 7.76
N MET A 119 9.74 2.23 6.48
CA MET A 119 8.80 2.95 5.63
C MET A 119 7.35 2.74 6.08
N TRP A 120 6.96 1.51 6.40
CA TRP A 120 5.63 1.18 6.88
C TRP A 120 5.27 1.89 8.17
N ASN A 121 6.16 1.84 9.14
CA ASN A 121 5.93 2.43 10.46
C ASN A 121 5.98 3.97 10.47
N ASN A 122 6.66 4.57 9.48
CA ASN A 122 6.75 6.02 9.33
C ASN A 122 5.73 6.60 8.33
N GLN A 123 4.80 5.80 7.79
CA GLN A 123 3.70 6.34 7.00
C GLN A 123 2.84 7.28 7.84
N LYS A 124 2.38 8.38 7.20
CA LYS A 124 1.42 9.29 7.83
C LYS A 124 0.18 8.50 8.26
N ASP A 125 -0.21 8.64 9.50
CA ASP A 125 -1.46 8.07 9.99
C ASP A 125 -2.62 8.99 9.60
N ILE A 126 -3.36 8.60 8.57
CA ILE A 126 -4.53 9.34 8.07
C ILE A 126 -5.79 9.08 8.91
N LEU A 127 -5.79 8.05 9.75
CA LEU A 127 -6.90 7.72 10.65
C LEU A 127 -6.74 8.36 12.03
N LYS A 128 -5.60 9.03 12.28
CA LYS A 128 -5.34 9.67 13.57
C LYS A 128 -6.38 10.75 13.86
N GLY A 129 -7.06 10.60 15.00
CA GLY A 129 -8.14 11.51 15.41
C GLY A 129 -9.51 11.15 14.83
N CYS A 130 -9.63 10.09 14.04
CA CYS A 130 -10.92 9.53 13.67
C CYS A 130 -11.35 8.55 14.77
N GLU A 131 -12.51 8.80 15.39
CA GLU A 131 -13.12 7.89 16.36
C GLU A 131 -13.89 6.73 15.69
N THR A 132 -13.63 6.52 14.40
CA THR A 132 -14.34 5.53 13.59
C THR A 132 -13.70 4.16 13.69
N ASN A 133 -14.50 3.15 14.04
CA ASN A 133 -14.13 1.75 13.97
C ASN A 133 -14.38 1.26 12.53
N VAL A 134 -13.30 1.12 11.73
CA VAL A 134 -13.39 0.73 10.31
C VAL A 134 -12.98 -0.72 10.13
N LEU A 135 -13.89 -1.57 9.70
CA LEU A 135 -13.56 -2.93 9.29
C LEU A 135 -13.35 -2.98 7.77
N VAL A 136 -12.26 -3.59 7.35
CA VAL A 136 -11.94 -3.74 5.92
C VAL A 136 -12.35 -5.12 5.45
N MET A 137 -13.03 -5.18 4.30
CA MET A 137 -13.23 -6.38 3.51
C MET A 137 -12.29 -6.33 2.32
N ALA A 138 -11.30 -7.21 2.31
CA ALA A 138 -10.23 -7.24 1.32
C ALA A 138 -10.47 -8.35 0.32
N ASP A 139 -10.66 -7.99 -0.93
CA ASP A 139 -10.76 -8.93 -2.04
C ASP A 139 -9.38 -9.52 -2.36
N THR A 140 -9.31 -10.84 -2.30
CA THR A 140 -8.12 -11.64 -2.61
C THR A 140 -8.35 -12.59 -3.77
N SER A 141 -9.41 -12.37 -4.56
CA SER A 141 -9.75 -13.20 -5.73
C SER A 141 -8.68 -13.16 -6.82
N GLY A 142 -8.75 -14.12 -7.74
CA GLY A 142 -7.78 -14.24 -8.84
C GLY A 142 -7.78 -13.04 -9.79
N SER A 143 -8.95 -12.42 -10.05
CA SER A 143 -9.09 -11.21 -10.87
C SER A 143 -8.24 -10.05 -10.35
N MET A 144 -8.09 -9.91 -9.03
CA MET A 144 -7.26 -8.89 -8.39
C MET A 144 -5.76 -9.00 -8.72
N THR A 145 -5.29 -10.12 -9.28
CA THR A 145 -3.88 -10.30 -9.66
C THR A 145 -3.53 -9.69 -11.02
N CYS A 146 -4.51 -9.21 -11.77
CA CYS A 146 -4.30 -8.53 -13.03
C CYS A 146 -3.49 -7.22 -12.87
N TYR A 147 -3.13 -6.58 -13.98
CA TYR A 147 -2.33 -5.33 -14.00
C TYR A 147 -1.04 -5.40 -13.16
N GLY A 148 -0.37 -6.57 -13.18
CA GLY A 148 0.87 -6.80 -12.41
C GLY A 148 0.62 -6.81 -10.90
N GLY A 149 -0.55 -7.26 -10.46
CA GLY A 149 -0.93 -7.45 -9.06
C GLY A 149 -1.20 -6.16 -8.28
N ILE A 150 -1.37 -5.02 -8.97
CA ILE A 150 -1.64 -3.74 -8.29
C ILE A 150 -2.95 -3.79 -7.50
N PRO A 151 -4.10 -4.27 -8.06
CA PRO A 151 -5.34 -4.37 -7.29
C PRO A 151 -5.19 -5.22 -6.03
N TYR A 152 -4.59 -6.41 -6.14
CA TYR A 152 -4.33 -7.29 -5.01
C TYR A 152 -3.47 -6.62 -3.93
N ALA A 153 -2.33 -6.03 -4.33
CA ALA A 153 -1.45 -5.32 -3.41
C ALA A 153 -2.13 -4.12 -2.75
N THR A 154 -3.07 -3.46 -3.46
CA THR A 154 -3.87 -2.35 -2.93
C THR A 154 -4.85 -2.85 -1.88
N SER A 155 -5.58 -3.94 -2.17
CA SER A 155 -6.51 -4.55 -1.25
C SER A 155 -5.82 -4.95 0.06
N ILE A 156 -4.76 -5.74 -0.02
CA ILE A 156 -3.97 -6.16 1.13
C ILE A 156 -3.31 -4.98 1.85
N GLY A 157 -2.73 -4.04 1.10
CA GLY A 157 -2.06 -2.87 1.67
C GLY A 157 -3.00 -1.99 2.49
N LEU A 158 -4.20 -1.72 1.98
CA LEU A 158 -5.20 -0.94 2.70
C LEU A 158 -5.78 -1.72 3.88
N ALA A 159 -6.01 -3.04 3.74
CA ALA A 159 -6.47 -3.87 4.84
C ALA A 159 -5.49 -3.85 6.01
N LEU A 160 -4.21 -4.12 5.76
CA LEU A 160 -3.17 -4.05 6.78
C LEU A 160 -3.02 -2.66 7.39
N TYR A 161 -3.02 -1.62 6.54
CA TYR A 161 -2.85 -0.23 6.98
C TYR A 161 -3.97 0.20 7.92
N THR A 162 -5.22 -0.05 7.52
CA THR A 162 -6.41 0.34 8.29
C THR A 162 -6.55 -0.49 9.56
N ALA A 163 -6.45 -1.83 9.47
CA ALA A 163 -6.62 -2.71 10.61
C ALA A 163 -5.61 -2.44 11.74
N GLN A 164 -4.36 -2.11 11.40
CA GLN A 164 -3.33 -1.78 12.40
C GLN A 164 -3.57 -0.43 13.09
N ARG A 165 -4.26 0.50 12.42
CA ARG A 165 -4.58 1.84 12.95
C ARG A 165 -5.98 1.94 13.50
N ASN A 166 -6.76 0.88 13.35
CA ASN A 166 -8.10 0.78 13.90
C ASN A 166 -8.10 0.74 15.42
N THR A 167 -9.26 0.97 16.01
CA THR A 167 -9.53 0.89 17.45
C THR A 167 -10.53 -0.22 17.74
N GLY A 168 -10.80 -0.49 19.02
CA GLY A 168 -11.77 -1.49 19.42
C GLY A 168 -11.35 -2.93 19.15
N ILE A 169 -12.33 -3.83 19.15
CA ILE A 169 -12.10 -5.28 19.08
C ILE A 169 -11.64 -5.76 17.69
N PHE A 170 -11.96 -5.02 16.65
CA PHE A 170 -11.54 -5.32 15.28
C PHE A 170 -10.13 -4.78 14.95
N LYS A 171 -9.42 -4.21 15.93
CA LYS A 171 -8.03 -3.83 15.76
C LYS A 171 -7.19 -5.02 15.35
N ASN A 172 -6.32 -4.84 14.35
CA ASN A 172 -5.51 -5.89 13.73
C ASN A 172 -6.32 -7.01 13.06
N HIS A 173 -7.58 -6.75 12.70
CA HIS A 173 -8.40 -7.70 11.95
C HIS A 173 -8.95 -7.05 10.68
N PHE A 174 -9.11 -7.87 9.66
CA PHE A 174 -9.84 -7.56 8.43
C PHE A 174 -10.55 -8.82 7.94
N ILE A 175 -11.54 -8.68 7.06
CA ILE A 175 -12.26 -9.81 6.48
C ILE A 175 -11.66 -10.10 5.11
N THR A 176 -11.35 -11.36 4.83
CA THR A 176 -11.05 -11.83 3.48
C THR A 176 -12.37 -12.00 2.73
N PHE A 177 -12.38 -11.55 1.49
CA PHE A 177 -13.54 -11.64 0.62
C PHE A 177 -13.42 -12.90 -0.23
N SER A 178 -14.20 -13.93 0.10
CA SER A 178 -14.19 -15.23 -0.55
C SER A 178 -15.54 -15.94 -0.37
N ASP A 179 -15.73 -17.11 -0.98
CA ASP A 179 -16.88 -17.99 -0.74
C ASP A 179 -16.96 -18.53 0.71
N LYS A 180 -15.85 -18.46 1.42
CA LYS A 180 -15.74 -18.73 2.87
C LYS A 180 -14.99 -17.60 3.54
N PRO A 181 -15.62 -16.44 3.72
CA PRO A 181 -14.97 -15.31 4.34
C PRO A 181 -14.65 -15.64 5.80
N TYR A 182 -13.52 -15.13 6.26
CA TYR A 182 -13.16 -15.26 7.67
C TYR A 182 -12.49 -13.99 8.18
N LEU A 183 -12.59 -13.79 9.48
CA LEU A 183 -11.94 -12.68 10.16
C LEU A 183 -10.45 -13.00 10.31
N CYS A 184 -9.63 -12.34 9.51
CA CYS A 184 -8.19 -12.54 9.47
C CYS A 184 -7.50 -11.66 10.52
N GLU A 185 -6.84 -12.30 11.48
CA GLU A 185 -5.97 -11.60 12.42
C GLU A 185 -4.59 -11.36 11.80
N ILE A 186 -4.10 -10.13 11.88
CA ILE A 186 -2.76 -9.75 11.38
C ILE A 186 -1.70 -10.29 12.34
N LYS A 187 -0.94 -11.30 11.89
CA LYS A 187 0.13 -11.96 12.66
C LYS A 187 1.50 -11.62 12.08
N GLY A 188 2.47 -11.37 12.96
CA GLY A 188 3.85 -11.08 12.60
C GLY A 188 4.38 -9.80 13.22
N LYS A 189 5.70 -9.72 13.41
CA LYS A 189 6.40 -8.56 13.95
C LYS A 189 6.74 -7.55 12.85
N THR A 190 7.21 -8.06 11.70
CA THR A 190 7.61 -7.25 10.55
C THR A 190 6.48 -7.16 9.52
N ILE A 191 6.50 -6.13 8.69
CA ILE A 191 5.52 -6.02 7.60
C ILE A 191 5.61 -7.21 6.62
N LYS A 192 6.80 -7.74 6.42
CA LYS A 192 7.00 -8.95 5.61
C LYS A 192 6.29 -10.16 6.19
N GLU A 193 6.46 -10.42 7.49
CA GLU A 193 5.76 -11.51 8.17
C GLU A 193 4.25 -11.31 8.11
N LYS A 194 3.76 -10.08 8.33
CA LYS A 194 2.34 -9.76 8.24
C LYS A 194 1.76 -10.06 6.87
N VAL A 195 2.46 -9.67 5.81
CA VAL A 195 2.05 -9.97 4.42
C VAL A 195 2.11 -11.46 4.12
N ALA A 196 3.17 -12.15 4.57
CA ALA A 196 3.34 -13.59 4.35
C ALA A 196 2.30 -14.45 5.08
N ASN A 197 1.79 -13.96 6.22
CA ASN A 197 0.78 -14.66 7.01
C ASN A 197 -0.66 -14.39 6.53
N ILE A 198 -0.86 -13.57 5.50
CA ILE A 198 -2.17 -13.41 4.88
C ILE A 198 -2.45 -14.66 4.04
N PRO A 199 -3.56 -15.35 4.30
CA PRO A 199 -3.90 -16.52 3.52
C PRO A 199 -4.14 -16.16 2.06
N SER A 200 -3.49 -16.89 1.17
CA SER A 200 -3.75 -16.80 -0.26
C SER A 200 -5.00 -17.63 -0.59
N ILE A 201 -6.16 -17.01 -0.44
CA ILE A 201 -7.43 -17.65 -0.81
C ILE A 201 -7.85 -17.07 -2.15
N VAL A 202 -7.76 -17.92 -3.17
CA VAL A 202 -8.34 -17.65 -4.49
C VAL A 202 -9.72 -18.32 -4.49
N ALA A 203 -10.76 -17.53 -4.34
CA ALA A 203 -12.14 -18.02 -4.29
C ALA A 203 -13.11 -16.96 -4.78
N ASN A 204 -14.34 -17.36 -5.01
CA ASN A 204 -15.44 -16.51 -5.43
C ASN A 204 -15.77 -15.44 -4.39
N THR A 205 -16.42 -14.38 -4.83
CA THR A 205 -16.64 -13.15 -4.04
C THR A 205 -18.09 -13.10 -3.57
N ASP A 206 -18.37 -13.65 -2.37
CA ASP A 206 -19.70 -13.70 -1.76
C ASP A 206 -19.83 -12.65 -0.65
N ILE A 207 -20.52 -11.56 -0.94
CA ILE A 207 -20.69 -10.45 -0.02
C ILE A 207 -21.68 -10.77 1.12
N ASP A 208 -22.70 -11.60 0.87
CA ASP A 208 -23.71 -11.95 1.87
C ASP A 208 -23.07 -12.73 3.01
N LYS A 209 -22.23 -13.70 2.70
CA LYS A 209 -21.50 -14.47 3.72
C LYS A 209 -20.54 -13.62 4.56
N ALA A 210 -19.97 -12.56 3.99
CA ALA A 210 -19.13 -11.66 4.76
C ALA A 210 -19.95 -10.85 5.79
N PHE A 211 -21.16 -10.43 5.46
CA PHE A 211 -22.08 -9.81 6.43
C PHE A 211 -22.55 -10.79 7.50
N GLU A 212 -22.87 -12.03 7.09
CA GLU A 212 -23.19 -13.11 8.05
C GLU A 212 -22.06 -13.36 9.04
N LEU A 213 -20.79 -13.34 8.58
CA LEU A 213 -19.62 -13.49 9.43
C LEU A 213 -19.53 -12.35 10.47
N ILE A 214 -19.79 -11.10 10.08
CA ILE A 214 -19.79 -9.96 10.99
C ILE A 214 -20.86 -10.16 12.08
N LEU A 215 -22.09 -10.50 11.67
CA LEU A 215 -23.20 -10.74 12.59
C LEU A 215 -22.91 -11.92 13.55
N LYS A 216 -22.37 -13.01 13.01
CA LYS A 216 -21.98 -14.18 13.81
C LYS A 216 -20.92 -13.80 14.83
N THR A 217 -19.87 -13.10 14.41
CA THR A 217 -18.79 -12.63 15.29
C THR A 217 -19.34 -11.72 16.40
N ALA A 218 -20.25 -10.81 16.05
CA ALA A 218 -20.88 -9.92 16.99
C ALA A 218 -21.71 -10.69 18.05
N LYS A 219 -22.52 -11.66 17.64
CA LYS A 219 -23.32 -12.49 18.53
C LYS A 219 -22.48 -13.38 19.44
N GLU A 220 -21.47 -14.05 18.89
CA GLU A 220 -20.57 -14.94 19.64
C GLU A 220 -19.78 -14.18 20.72
N ASN A 221 -19.37 -12.96 20.42
CA ASN A 221 -18.61 -12.11 21.35
C ASN A 221 -19.52 -11.18 22.18
N LYS A 222 -20.85 -11.27 22.02
CA LYS A 222 -21.85 -10.44 22.76
C LYS A 222 -21.55 -8.95 22.67
N LEU A 223 -21.19 -8.48 21.46
CA LEU A 223 -20.83 -7.10 21.23
C LEU A 223 -22.04 -6.19 21.37
N LYS A 224 -21.80 -5.03 21.97
CA LYS A 224 -22.78 -3.94 21.97
C LYS A 224 -22.79 -3.24 20.62
N GLN A 225 -23.85 -2.48 20.34
CA GLN A 225 -23.99 -1.72 19.09
C GLN A 225 -22.81 -0.76 18.84
N GLU A 226 -22.31 -0.11 19.88
CA GLU A 226 -21.17 0.82 19.81
C GLU A 226 -19.81 0.14 19.53
N GLU A 227 -19.73 -1.17 19.74
CA GLU A 227 -18.51 -1.97 19.50
C GLU A 227 -18.47 -2.53 18.08
N LEU A 228 -19.59 -2.47 17.35
CA LEU A 228 -19.65 -2.87 15.94
C LEU A 228 -18.86 -1.89 15.07
N PRO A 229 -18.39 -2.34 13.88
CA PRO A 229 -17.77 -1.44 12.93
C PRO A 229 -18.74 -0.32 12.53
N SER A 230 -18.33 0.92 12.71
CA SER A 230 -19.12 2.07 12.26
C SER A 230 -19.06 2.23 10.74
N HIS A 231 -18.00 1.72 10.11
CA HIS A 231 -17.78 1.76 8.68
C HIS A 231 -17.21 0.43 8.17
N LEU A 232 -17.72 -0.04 7.05
CA LEU A 232 -17.20 -1.17 6.31
C LEU A 232 -16.55 -0.67 5.02
N LEU A 233 -15.25 -0.87 4.89
CA LEU A 233 -14.49 -0.51 3.68
C LEU A 233 -14.31 -1.75 2.82
N ILE A 234 -15.03 -1.84 1.71
CA ILE A 234 -14.94 -2.94 0.74
C ILE A 234 -13.93 -2.55 -0.34
N ILE A 235 -12.92 -3.39 -0.56
CA ILE A 235 -11.88 -3.17 -1.57
C ILE A 235 -11.92 -4.35 -2.53
N SER A 236 -12.49 -4.13 -3.71
CA SER A 236 -12.74 -5.15 -4.74
C SER A 236 -12.70 -4.50 -6.13
N ASP A 237 -12.56 -5.31 -7.17
CA ASP A 237 -12.80 -4.92 -8.56
C ASP A 237 -14.29 -4.91 -8.93
N MET A 238 -15.16 -5.16 -7.95
CA MET A 238 -16.62 -5.19 -8.07
C MET A 238 -17.17 -6.36 -8.91
N GLU A 239 -16.35 -7.35 -9.21
CA GLU A 239 -16.80 -8.60 -9.84
C GLU A 239 -17.35 -9.56 -8.76
N PHE A 240 -18.56 -9.25 -8.26
CA PHE A 240 -19.23 -10.07 -7.24
C PHE A 240 -20.01 -11.20 -7.89
N ASP A 241 -20.08 -12.34 -7.19
CA ASP A 241 -21.03 -13.40 -7.54
C ASP A 241 -22.46 -12.87 -7.46
N ARG A 242 -23.36 -13.44 -8.25
CA ARG A 242 -24.78 -13.08 -8.17
C ARG A 242 -25.28 -13.39 -6.78
N GLY A 243 -25.65 -12.36 -6.04
CA GLY A 243 -26.27 -12.50 -4.72
C GLY A 243 -27.57 -13.28 -4.79
N VAL A 244 -28.02 -13.81 -3.67
CA VAL A 244 -29.32 -14.47 -3.57
C VAL A 244 -30.40 -13.41 -3.84
N TYR A 245 -31.17 -13.59 -4.90
CA TYR A 245 -32.31 -12.72 -5.17
C TYR A 245 -33.28 -12.82 -3.97
N SER A 246 -33.44 -11.76 -3.21
CA SER A 246 -34.58 -11.66 -2.32
C SER A 246 -35.81 -11.28 -3.16
N GLU A 247 -36.92 -12.00 -3.00
CA GLU A 247 -38.15 -11.74 -3.74
C GLU A 247 -38.72 -10.32 -3.48
N ASN A 248 -38.22 -9.59 -2.45
CA ASN A 248 -38.78 -8.33 -1.95
C ASN A 248 -37.78 -7.22 -1.71
N GLY A 249 -36.67 -7.12 -2.45
CA GLY A 249 -35.75 -6.02 -2.28
C GLY A 249 -34.31 -6.29 -2.75
N THR A 250 -33.41 -5.35 -2.48
CA THR A 250 -31.98 -5.52 -2.75
C THR A 250 -31.31 -6.29 -1.60
N ASN A 251 -30.18 -6.93 -1.85
CA ASN A 251 -29.35 -7.55 -0.80
C ASN A 251 -29.06 -6.56 0.34
N PHE A 252 -28.89 -5.29 0.01
CA PHE A 252 -28.67 -4.21 0.97
C PHE A 252 -29.84 -4.03 1.95
N ASP A 253 -31.06 -4.16 1.49
CA ASP A 253 -32.26 -4.05 2.35
C ASP A 253 -32.33 -5.22 3.34
N GLY A 254 -31.98 -6.42 2.90
CA GLY A 254 -31.88 -7.60 3.76
C GLY A 254 -30.83 -7.43 4.85
N TRP A 255 -29.65 -6.94 4.50
CA TRP A 255 -28.59 -6.69 5.48
C TRP A 255 -28.99 -5.60 6.49
N ARG A 256 -29.60 -4.51 6.01
CA ARG A 256 -30.09 -3.44 6.89
C ARG A 256 -31.11 -3.93 7.90
N GLN A 257 -31.95 -4.91 7.57
CA GLN A 257 -32.88 -5.53 8.51
C GLN A 257 -32.16 -6.44 9.51
N ALA A 258 -31.16 -7.20 9.07
CA ALA A 258 -30.43 -8.13 9.91
C ALA A 258 -29.54 -7.42 10.98
N PHE A 259 -29.14 -6.17 10.72
CA PHE A 259 -28.34 -5.35 11.65
C PHE A 259 -29.17 -4.40 12.54
N LYS A 260 -30.49 -4.44 12.46
CA LYS A 260 -31.41 -3.76 13.40
C LYS A 260 -31.71 -4.65 14.60
#